data_6a05aeae8d2ab6419ac41a59c871ef74
#
_entry.id   6a05aeae8d2ab6419ac41a59c871ef74
#
_cell.length_a   1.000
_cell.length_b   1.000
_cell.length_c   1.000
_cell.angle_alpha   90.00
_cell.angle_beta   90.00
_cell.angle_gamma   90.00
#
_symmetry.space_group_name_H-M   'P 1'
#
loop_
_entity.id
_entity.type
_entity.pdbx_description
1 polymer ?
#
loop_
_entity_poly.entity_id
_entity_poly.type
_entity_poly.pdbx_seq_one_letter_code
_entity_poly.pdbx_strand_id
1 'polypeptide(L)'
;MANPAVVNALRELVQSGCWGNHKDFSAWLRFDYELVSSPDETLAALNEMAESGVLEKHESISEEFILADVSRAIPITSYRVSGFLKDSPIQMVRSRLETYLRLNGIAENIIVDMSIATTEAMENAVKYNDQNPIDIRYSVEAGDFRIEIRNGIREVQIERDIEAGKYNSSLTLMRGMMVMSKLFDELDIDIKDAENLAVFTARKRVG
;
A
#
# COMPACT_ATOMS: atom_id res chain seq x y z
N MET A 1 29.48 8.38 -0.12
CA MET A 1 28.81 7.79 -1.30
C MET A 1 27.89 6.72 -0.81
N ALA A 2 26.62 6.79 -1.20
CA ALA A 2 25.63 5.78 -0.82
C ALA A 2 26.01 4.39 -1.39
N ASN A 3 25.63 3.33 -0.69
CA ASN A 3 25.86 1.95 -1.14
C ASN A 3 25.17 1.74 -2.51
N PRO A 4 25.89 1.30 -3.57
CA PRO A 4 25.31 1.11 -4.90
C PRO A 4 24.09 0.17 -4.92
N ALA A 5 24.05 -0.86 -4.05
CA ALA A 5 22.92 -1.76 -3.92
C ALA A 5 21.68 -1.02 -3.41
N VAL A 6 21.82 -0.13 -2.42
CA VAL A 6 20.74 0.71 -1.89
C VAL A 6 20.22 1.65 -2.99
N VAL A 7 21.10 2.32 -3.73
CA VAL A 7 20.70 3.24 -4.81
C VAL A 7 19.92 2.51 -5.90
N ASN A 8 20.35 1.31 -6.29
CA ASN A 8 19.66 0.52 -7.30
C ASN A 8 18.28 0.06 -6.81
N ALA A 9 18.19 -0.45 -5.59
CA ALA A 9 16.91 -0.86 -5.00
C ALA A 9 15.93 0.32 -4.84
N LEU A 10 16.41 1.49 -4.42
CA LEU A 10 15.59 2.72 -4.37
C LEU A 10 15.07 3.10 -5.76
N ARG A 11 15.91 2.99 -6.80
CA ARG A 11 15.47 3.26 -8.18
C ARG A 11 14.37 2.31 -8.63
N GLU A 12 14.50 1.03 -8.34
CA GLU A 12 13.46 0.02 -8.66
C GLU A 12 12.16 0.28 -7.91
N LEU A 13 12.21 0.60 -6.60
CA LEU A 13 11.04 0.98 -5.82
C LEU A 13 10.30 2.17 -6.43
N VAL A 14 11.03 3.25 -6.74
CA VAL A 14 10.44 4.44 -7.34
C VAL A 14 9.88 4.15 -8.73
N GLN A 15 10.60 3.41 -9.57
CA GLN A 15 10.11 3.00 -10.89
C GLN A 15 8.88 2.09 -10.82
N SER A 16 8.74 1.30 -9.76
CA SER A 16 7.54 0.49 -9.53
C SER A 16 6.33 1.29 -9.03
N GLY A 17 6.47 2.62 -8.92
CA GLY A 17 5.41 3.53 -8.51
C GLY A 17 5.39 3.87 -7.02
N CYS A 18 6.39 3.41 -6.24
CA CYS A 18 6.47 3.79 -4.83
C CYS A 18 6.84 5.26 -4.68
N TRP A 19 6.15 5.94 -3.78
CA TRP A 19 6.50 7.27 -3.29
C TRP A 19 6.22 7.37 -1.78
N GLY A 20 6.98 8.20 -1.09
CA GLY A 20 6.88 8.35 0.36
C GLY A 20 8.09 9.09 0.92
N ASN A 21 8.23 9.08 2.25
CA ASN A 21 9.37 9.66 2.93
C ASN A 21 10.53 8.66 3.08
N HIS A 22 11.69 9.14 3.51
CA HIS A 22 12.90 8.32 3.67
C HIS A 22 12.75 7.14 4.64
N LYS A 23 11.84 7.23 5.63
CA LYS A 23 11.57 6.10 6.56
C LYS A 23 10.77 5.00 5.90
N ASP A 24 9.81 5.36 5.03
CA ASP A 24 9.07 4.41 4.21
C ASP A 24 10.02 3.64 3.31
N PHE A 25 10.88 4.34 2.57
CA PHE A 25 11.88 3.70 1.71
C PHE A 25 12.86 2.81 2.50
N SER A 26 13.31 3.23 3.68
CA SER A 26 14.18 2.38 4.52
C SER A 26 13.47 1.09 4.96
N ALA A 27 12.17 1.16 5.24
CA ALA A 27 11.38 -0.01 5.60
C ALA A 27 11.19 -0.96 4.41
N TRP A 28 10.93 -0.40 3.21
CA TRP A 28 10.77 -1.18 1.98
C TRP A 28 12.06 -1.82 1.51
N LEU A 29 13.20 -1.14 1.61
CA LEU A 29 14.54 -1.71 1.34
C LEU A 29 14.78 -2.95 2.19
N ARG A 30 14.42 -2.90 3.47
CA ARG A 30 14.58 -4.04 4.38
C ARG A 30 13.66 -5.21 4.02
N PHE A 31 12.41 -4.94 3.66
CA PHE A 31 11.42 -5.98 3.38
C PHE A 31 11.60 -6.60 1.99
N ASP A 32 11.70 -5.78 0.93
CA ASP A 32 11.71 -6.25 -0.46
C ASP A 32 13.10 -6.70 -0.93
N TYR A 33 14.19 -6.12 -0.37
CA TYR A 33 15.56 -6.34 -0.85
C TYR A 33 16.49 -6.91 0.22
N GLU A 34 16.00 -7.12 1.44
CA GLU A 34 16.81 -7.56 2.58
C GLU A 34 18.03 -6.63 2.84
N LEU A 35 17.91 -5.36 2.43
CA LEU A 35 18.94 -4.34 2.59
C LEU A 35 18.70 -3.52 3.85
N VAL A 36 19.71 -3.47 4.72
CA VAL A 36 19.69 -2.59 5.90
C VAL A 36 20.38 -1.28 5.52
N SER A 37 19.61 -0.19 5.51
CA SER A 37 20.13 1.16 5.33
C SER A 37 19.64 2.03 6.49
N SER A 38 20.51 2.90 7.02
CA SER A 38 20.06 3.86 8.01
C SER A 38 19.12 4.89 7.36
N PRO A 39 18.21 5.51 8.12
CA PRO A 39 17.36 6.58 7.59
C PRO A 39 18.17 7.72 6.95
N ASP A 40 19.32 8.06 7.51
CA ASP A 40 20.19 9.13 6.99
C ASP A 40 20.87 8.74 5.65
N GLU A 41 21.30 7.48 5.50
CA GLU A 41 21.84 6.98 4.23
C GLU A 41 20.76 6.92 3.15
N THR A 42 19.55 6.47 3.52
CA THR A 42 18.40 6.45 2.60
C THR A 42 18.05 7.88 2.17
N LEU A 43 17.99 8.82 3.11
CA LEU A 43 17.72 10.23 2.82
C LEU A 43 18.79 10.84 1.90
N ALA A 44 20.06 10.57 2.15
CA ALA A 44 21.15 11.07 1.31
C ALA A 44 21.03 10.54 -0.13
N ALA A 45 20.74 9.25 -0.31
CA ALA A 45 20.54 8.65 -1.62
C ALA A 45 19.33 9.22 -2.36
N LEU A 46 18.20 9.42 -1.67
CA LEU A 46 17.00 10.04 -2.24
C LEU A 46 17.26 11.49 -2.65
N ASN A 47 18.03 12.25 -1.86
CA ASN A 47 18.45 13.61 -2.20
C ASN A 47 19.31 13.66 -3.46
N GLU A 48 20.32 12.78 -3.59
CA GLU A 48 21.13 12.66 -4.81
C GLU A 48 20.25 12.35 -6.04
N MET A 49 19.25 11.46 -5.89
CA MET A 49 18.32 11.16 -6.97
C MET A 49 17.43 12.37 -7.32
N ALA A 50 17.01 13.17 -6.35
CA ALA A 50 16.25 14.39 -6.59
C ALA A 50 17.12 15.47 -7.26
N GLU A 51 18.36 15.67 -6.83
CA GLU A 51 19.32 16.61 -7.46
C GLU A 51 19.63 16.22 -8.91
N SER A 52 19.62 14.92 -9.23
CA SER A 52 19.81 14.43 -10.60
C SER A 52 18.52 14.48 -11.45
N GLY A 53 17.41 14.97 -10.91
CA GLY A 53 16.12 15.09 -11.62
C GLY A 53 15.37 13.77 -11.83
N VAL A 54 15.75 12.71 -11.11
CA VAL A 54 15.02 11.43 -11.12
C VAL A 54 13.78 11.51 -10.25
N LEU A 55 13.86 12.22 -9.12
CA LEU A 55 12.79 12.44 -8.17
C LEU A 55 12.40 13.89 -8.05
N GLU A 56 11.17 14.14 -7.66
CA GLU A 56 10.70 15.41 -7.11
C GLU A 56 10.45 15.27 -5.62
N LYS A 57 10.64 16.38 -4.89
CA LYS A 57 10.33 16.48 -3.48
C LYS A 57 9.04 17.24 -3.29
N HIS A 58 8.13 16.65 -2.52
CA HIS A 58 6.96 17.34 -2.02
C HIS A 58 7.20 17.77 -0.57
N GLU A 59 7.30 19.08 -0.36
CA GLU A 59 7.35 19.69 0.97
C GLU A 59 5.93 19.78 1.53
N SER A 60 5.40 18.65 2.01
CA SER A 60 4.17 18.61 2.80
C SER A 60 4.51 18.47 4.29
N ILE A 61 3.71 17.75 5.06
CA ILE A 61 3.94 17.48 6.50
C ILE A 61 5.24 16.67 6.73
N SER A 62 5.64 15.85 5.76
CA SER A 62 6.91 15.14 5.72
C SER A 62 7.49 15.24 4.31
N GLU A 63 8.82 15.39 4.20
CA GLU A 63 9.50 15.42 2.92
C GLU A 63 9.28 14.09 2.20
N GLU A 64 8.48 14.10 1.14
CA GLU A 64 8.14 12.93 0.33
C GLU A 64 8.87 13.00 -1.02
N PHE A 65 9.27 11.84 -1.51
CA PHE A 65 9.98 11.68 -2.78
C PHE A 65 9.09 10.91 -3.76
N ILE A 66 8.85 11.50 -4.91
CA ILE A 66 8.06 10.91 -6.00
C ILE A 66 8.87 10.92 -7.30
N LEU A 67 8.58 10.00 -8.21
CA LEU A 67 9.20 9.99 -9.54
C LEU A 67 8.86 11.30 -10.29
N ALA A 68 9.87 12.06 -10.72
CA ALA A 68 9.68 13.35 -11.38
C ALA A 68 8.87 13.25 -12.69
N ASP A 69 9.00 12.14 -13.38
CA ASP A 69 8.21 11.82 -14.57
C ASP A 69 7.46 10.50 -14.36
N VAL A 70 6.24 10.58 -13.88
CA VAL A 70 5.37 9.43 -13.58
C VAL A 70 5.15 8.55 -14.81
N SER A 71 5.24 9.10 -16.04
CA SER A 71 5.10 8.33 -17.28
C SER A 71 6.22 7.28 -17.46
N ARG A 72 7.33 7.40 -16.73
CA ARG A 72 8.43 6.43 -16.71
C ARG A 72 8.24 5.30 -15.69
N ALA A 73 7.20 5.35 -14.89
CA ALA A 73 6.94 4.27 -13.96
C ALA A 73 6.56 2.98 -14.70
N ILE A 74 7.02 1.85 -14.16
CA ILE A 74 6.68 0.50 -14.60
C ILE A 74 5.91 -0.15 -13.45
N PRO A 75 4.59 0.06 -13.37
CA PRO A 75 3.81 -0.34 -12.21
C PRO A 75 3.74 -1.86 -12.08
N ILE A 76 3.84 -2.30 -10.84
CA ILE A 76 3.66 -3.70 -10.45
C ILE A 76 2.23 -3.82 -9.91
N THR A 77 1.41 -4.69 -10.51
CA THR A 77 -0.01 -4.88 -10.18
C THR A 77 -0.30 -6.14 -9.35
N SER A 78 0.74 -6.97 -9.11
CA SER A 78 0.66 -8.15 -8.26
C SER A 78 1.96 -8.29 -7.48
N TYR A 79 1.88 -8.15 -6.15
CA TYR A 79 3.06 -8.12 -5.27
C TYR A 79 2.66 -8.44 -3.83
N ARG A 80 3.67 -8.61 -2.98
CA ARG A 80 3.50 -8.77 -1.53
C ARG A 80 3.96 -7.53 -0.79
N VAL A 81 3.33 -7.28 0.36
CA VAL A 81 3.78 -6.28 1.32
C VAL A 81 3.94 -6.91 2.70
N SER A 82 4.70 -6.26 3.57
CA SER A 82 4.86 -6.70 4.96
C SER A 82 3.51 -6.74 5.69
N GLY A 83 3.32 -7.74 6.53
CA GLY A 83 2.19 -7.81 7.47
C GLY A 83 2.38 -6.92 8.71
N PHE A 84 3.50 -6.21 8.83
CA PHE A 84 3.81 -5.37 9.99
C PHE A 84 3.66 -3.88 9.64
N LEU A 85 2.90 -3.14 10.44
CA LEU A 85 2.68 -1.71 10.25
C LEU A 85 3.99 -0.90 10.20
N LYS A 86 5.01 -1.30 10.99
CA LYS A 86 6.34 -0.65 11.03
C LYS A 86 7.10 -0.69 9.71
N ASP A 87 6.72 -1.57 8.79
CA ASP A 87 7.33 -1.71 7.47
C ASP A 87 6.60 -0.90 6.39
N SER A 88 5.71 0.00 6.81
CA SER A 88 4.97 0.93 5.96
C SER A 88 4.21 0.29 4.78
N PRO A 89 3.50 -0.86 5.00
CA PRO A 89 2.83 -1.57 3.91
C PRO A 89 1.68 -0.76 3.32
N ILE A 90 0.97 0.01 4.14
CA ILE A 90 -0.19 0.82 3.71
C ILE A 90 0.28 1.89 2.72
N GLN A 91 1.36 2.61 3.06
CA GLN A 91 1.92 3.64 2.17
C GLN A 91 2.48 3.04 0.87
N MET A 92 3.08 1.84 0.91
CA MET A 92 3.53 1.16 -0.31
C MET A 92 2.37 0.86 -1.25
N VAL A 93 1.29 0.27 -0.74
CA VAL A 93 0.11 -0.06 -1.55
C VAL A 93 -0.54 1.20 -2.10
N ARG A 94 -0.72 2.21 -1.26
CA ARG A 94 -1.29 3.50 -1.66
C ARG A 94 -0.49 4.15 -2.80
N SER A 95 0.82 4.28 -2.63
CA SER A 95 1.69 4.95 -3.60
C SER A 95 1.70 4.24 -4.96
N ARG A 96 1.84 2.92 -4.96
CA ARG A 96 1.80 2.09 -6.18
C ARG A 96 0.46 2.17 -6.88
N LEU A 97 -0.64 2.11 -6.11
CA LEU A 97 -1.99 2.21 -6.65
C LEU A 97 -2.24 3.56 -7.32
N GLU A 98 -1.94 4.66 -6.63
CA GLU A 98 -2.14 6.01 -7.19
C GLU A 98 -1.33 6.21 -8.48
N THR A 99 -0.07 5.77 -8.49
CA THR A 99 0.78 5.81 -9.70
C THR A 99 0.17 4.99 -10.83
N TYR A 100 -0.29 3.77 -10.54
CA TYR A 100 -0.93 2.89 -11.52
C TYR A 100 -2.20 3.51 -12.11
N LEU A 101 -3.07 4.07 -11.28
CA LEU A 101 -4.31 4.70 -11.73
C LEU A 101 -4.06 5.94 -12.59
N ARG A 102 -3.06 6.79 -12.23
CA ARG A 102 -2.64 7.93 -13.07
C ARG A 102 -2.15 7.49 -14.44
N LEU A 103 -1.33 6.43 -14.52
CA LEU A 103 -0.87 5.87 -15.79
C LEU A 103 -2.00 5.30 -16.66
N ASN A 104 -3.10 4.87 -16.06
CA ASN A 104 -4.29 4.43 -16.77
C ASN A 104 -5.25 5.58 -17.12
N GLY A 105 -4.86 6.85 -16.86
CA GLY A 105 -5.66 8.02 -17.21
C GLY A 105 -6.92 8.20 -16.36
N ILE A 106 -6.96 7.61 -15.17
CA ILE A 106 -8.09 7.73 -14.25
C ILE A 106 -8.13 9.15 -13.68
N ALA A 107 -9.32 9.72 -13.55
CA ALA A 107 -9.52 11.07 -13.03
C ALA A 107 -9.08 11.17 -11.55
N GLU A 108 -8.44 12.30 -11.17
CA GLU A 108 -7.80 12.46 -9.86
C GLU A 108 -8.78 12.31 -8.68
N ASN A 109 -10.04 12.75 -8.82
CA ASN A 109 -11.06 12.54 -7.80
C ASN A 109 -11.36 11.06 -7.54
N ILE A 110 -11.35 10.23 -8.59
CA ILE A 110 -11.52 8.77 -8.46
C ILE A 110 -10.27 8.15 -7.84
N ILE A 111 -9.08 8.63 -8.18
CA ILE A 111 -7.82 8.18 -7.59
C ILE A 111 -7.83 8.41 -6.08
N VAL A 112 -8.24 9.61 -5.65
CA VAL A 112 -8.37 9.96 -4.22
C VAL A 112 -9.35 9.02 -3.51
N ASP A 113 -10.52 8.78 -4.10
CA ASP A 113 -11.53 7.87 -3.54
C ASP A 113 -11.00 6.44 -3.41
N MET A 114 -10.32 5.93 -4.45
CA MET A 114 -9.73 4.58 -4.44
C MET A 114 -8.57 4.48 -3.45
N SER A 115 -7.77 5.54 -3.32
CA SER A 115 -6.69 5.64 -2.34
C SER A 115 -7.22 5.55 -0.90
N ILE A 116 -8.27 6.30 -0.57
CA ILE A 116 -8.92 6.26 0.74
C ILE A 116 -9.49 4.87 1.02
N ALA A 117 -10.28 4.32 0.08
CA ALA A 117 -10.92 3.01 0.26
C ALA A 117 -9.90 1.88 0.41
N THR A 118 -8.82 1.90 -0.38
CA THR A 118 -7.74 0.91 -0.29
C THR A 118 -6.95 1.05 1.00
N THR A 119 -6.72 2.28 1.49
CA THR A 119 -6.08 2.52 2.79
C THR A 119 -6.87 1.87 3.91
N GLU A 120 -8.19 2.06 3.96
CA GLU A 120 -9.08 1.42 4.95
C GLU A 120 -9.03 -0.11 4.86
N ALA A 121 -9.03 -0.66 3.65
CA ALA A 121 -8.90 -2.11 3.45
C ALA A 121 -7.54 -2.63 3.94
N MET A 122 -6.46 -1.93 3.66
CA MET A 122 -5.12 -2.28 4.11
C MET A 122 -4.92 -2.14 5.62
N GLU A 123 -5.52 -1.11 6.25
CA GLU A 123 -5.50 -0.97 7.71
C GLU A 123 -6.17 -2.18 8.39
N ASN A 124 -7.29 -2.63 7.85
CA ASN A 124 -7.96 -3.85 8.32
C ASN A 124 -7.09 -5.08 8.07
N ALA A 125 -6.53 -5.24 6.87
CA ALA A 125 -5.67 -6.37 6.55
C ALA A 125 -4.47 -6.46 7.50
N VAL A 126 -3.74 -5.36 7.73
CA VAL A 126 -2.59 -5.33 8.65
C VAL A 126 -3.01 -5.57 10.10
N LYS A 127 -4.13 -4.99 10.54
CA LYS A 127 -4.62 -5.11 11.92
C LYS A 127 -4.96 -6.54 12.31
N TYR A 128 -5.60 -7.29 11.40
CA TYR A 128 -6.05 -8.66 11.66
C TYR A 128 -5.10 -9.74 11.11
N ASN A 129 -3.98 -9.34 10.51
CA ASN A 129 -3.00 -10.23 9.91
C ASN A 129 -2.29 -11.13 10.95
N ASP A 130 -1.95 -12.35 10.53
CA ASP A 130 -1.16 -13.32 11.28
C ASP A 130 0.36 -13.06 11.29
N GLN A 131 0.78 -11.89 10.80
CA GLN A 131 2.16 -11.40 10.62
C GLN A 131 2.86 -11.92 9.35
N ASN A 132 2.21 -12.74 8.54
CA ASN A 132 2.72 -13.13 7.23
C ASN A 132 2.58 -11.96 6.22
N PRO A 133 3.31 -11.99 5.10
CA PRO A 133 3.12 -11.03 4.02
C PRO A 133 1.68 -11.03 3.48
N ILE A 134 1.22 -9.85 3.09
CA ILE A 134 -0.11 -9.62 2.50
C ILE A 134 0.04 -9.59 0.99
N ASP A 135 -0.75 -10.39 0.28
CA ASP A 135 -0.79 -10.40 -1.18
C ASP A 135 -1.74 -9.32 -1.72
N ILE A 136 -1.26 -8.54 -2.68
CA ILE A 136 -2.00 -7.45 -3.32
C ILE A 136 -2.09 -7.73 -4.82
N ARG A 137 -3.28 -7.57 -5.39
CA ARG A 137 -3.50 -7.57 -6.84
C ARG A 137 -4.52 -6.52 -7.22
N TYR A 138 -4.29 -5.81 -8.32
CA TYR A 138 -5.26 -4.91 -8.90
C TYR A 138 -5.11 -4.83 -10.42
N SER A 139 -6.20 -4.45 -11.09
CA SER A 139 -6.22 -4.20 -12.54
C SER A 139 -7.22 -3.11 -12.90
N VAL A 140 -7.04 -2.51 -14.07
CA VAL A 140 -8.05 -1.70 -14.77
C VAL A 140 -8.33 -2.36 -16.11
N GLU A 141 -9.54 -2.89 -16.26
CA GLU A 141 -9.96 -3.60 -17.46
C GLU A 141 -11.38 -3.19 -17.85
N ALA A 142 -11.58 -2.88 -19.11
CA ALA A 142 -12.89 -2.47 -19.67
C ALA A 142 -13.61 -1.35 -18.89
N GLY A 143 -12.84 -0.41 -18.29
CA GLY A 143 -13.37 0.68 -17.50
C GLY A 143 -13.74 0.32 -16.07
N ASP A 144 -13.37 -0.86 -15.58
CA ASP A 144 -13.51 -1.29 -14.20
C ASP A 144 -12.13 -1.39 -13.53
N PHE A 145 -11.96 -0.71 -12.40
CA PHE A 145 -10.87 -0.98 -11.46
C PHE A 145 -11.29 -2.13 -10.55
N ARG A 146 -10.38 -3.08 -10.35
CA ARG A 146 -10.56 -4.22 -9.44
C ARG A 146 -9.36 -4.34 -8.52
N ILE A 147 -9.61 -4.69 -7.26
CA ILE A 147 -8.57 -4.95 -6.27
C ILE A 147 -8.88 -6.20 -5.48
N GLU A 148 -7.84 -6.96 -5.16
CA GLU A 148 -7.86 -8.12 -4.27
C GLU A 148 -6.73 -7.96 -3.25
N ILE A 149 -7.06 -8.13 -1.97
CA ILE A 149 -6.12 -8.15 -0.85
C ILE A 149 -6.32 -9.47 -0.12
N ARG A 150 -5.25 -10.26 0.02
CA ARG A 150 -5.26 -11.54 0.74
C ARG A 150 -4.30 -11.48 1.90
N ASN A 151 -4.79 -11.78 3.09
CA ASN A 151 -3.96 -11.84 4.29
C ASN A 151 -4.34 -13.04 5.16
N GLY A 152 -3.34 -13.62 5.81
CA GLY A 152 -3.57 -14.58 6.88
C GLY A 152 -4.27 -13.89 8.05
N ILE A 153 -5.18 -14.59 8.72
CA ILE A 153 -5.88 -14.08 9.91
C ILE A 153 -5.43 -14.86 11.15
N ARG A 154 -5.32 -14.15 12.26
CA ARG A 154 -5.03 -14.79 13.55
C ARG A 154 -6.27 -15.53 14.03
N GLU A 155 -6.15 -16.83 14.19
CA GLU A 155 -7.16 -17.62 14.90
C GLU A 155 -7.47 -16.95 16.24
N VAL A 156 -8.74 -16.73 16.57
CA VAL A 156 -9.22 -16.43 17.94
C VAL A 156 -9.25 -14.95 18.36
N GLN A 157 -8.74 -13.99 17.62
CA GLN A 157 -8.75 -12.61 18.15
C GLN A 157 -10.08 -11.90 17.92
N ILE A 158 -10.78 -12.22 16.83
CA ILE A 158 -12.09 -11.60 16.51
C ILE A 158 -13.15 -12.09 17.50
N GLU A 159 -13.24 -13.40 17.76
CA GLU A 159 -14.20 -13.98 18.71
C GLU A 159 -13.92 -13.53 20.15
N ARG A 160 -12.66 -13.55 20.58
CA ARG A 160 -12.26 -13.09 21.94
C ARG A 160 -12.45 -11.60 22.16
N ASP A 161 -12.26 -10.76 21.16
CA ASP A 161 -12.50 -9.32 21.27
C ASP A 161 -14.00 -9.00 21.29
N ILE A 162 -14.82 -9.79 20.61
CA ILE A 162 -16.27 -9.73 20.69
C ILE A 162 -16.75 -10.23 22.08
N GLU A 163 -16.25 -11.37 22.55
CA GLU A 163 -16.61 -11.95 23.87
C GLU A 163 -16.09 -11.10 25.03
N ALA A 164 -14.92 -10.48 24.89
CA ALA A 164 -14.34 -9.61 25.93
C ALA A 164 -15.00 -8.22 26.02
N GLY A 165 -16.04 -7.93 25.21
CA GLY A 165 -16.73 -6.64 25.23
C GLY A 165 -15.86 -5.47 24.77
N LYS A 166 -14.73 -5.71 24.13
CA LYS A 166 -13.86 -4.67 23.52
C LYS A 166 -14.47 -4.15 22.22
N TYR A 167 -15.67 -3.61 22.31
CA TYR A 167 -16.46 -3.09 21.19
C TYR A 167 -15.80 -1.99 20.35
N ASN A 168 -14.66 -1.43 20.79
CA ASN A 168 -13.95 -0.41 20.03
C ASN A 168 -13.37 -0.94 18.70
N SER A 169 -13.03 -2.22 18.62
CA SER A 169 -12.52 -2.82 17.37
C SER A 169 -13.65 -3.02 16.34
N SER A 170 -14.85 -3.41 16.77
CA SER A 170 -16.02 -3.57 15.89
C SER A 170 -16.51 -2.25 15.33
N LEU A 171 -16.51 -1.16 16.12
CA LEU A 171 -16.89 0.18 15.66
C LEU A 171 -15.90 0.72 14.63
N THR A 172 -14.61 0.48 14.79
CA THR A 172 -13.59 0.88 13.81
C THR A 172 -13.72 0.09 12.51
N LEU A 173 -13.93 -1.23 12.61
CA LEU A 173 -14.17 -2.08 11.44
C LEU A 173 -15.45 -1.65 10.70
N MET A 174 -16.54 -1.40 11.41
CA MET A 174 -17.80 -0.93 10.82
C MET A 174 -17.62 0.42 10.13
N ARG A 175 -16.83 1.34 10.71
CA ARG A 175 -16.55 2.65 10.10
C ARG A 175 -15.78 2.50 8.79
N GLY A 176 -14.71 1.72 8.77
CA GLY A 176 -13.93 1.43 7.56
C GLY A 176 -14.79 0.78 6.48
N MET A 177 -15.63 -0.21 6.85
CA MET A 177 -16.59 -0.85 5.94
C MET A 177 -17.58 0.15 5.36
N MET A 178 -18.10 1.10 6.16
CA MET A 178 -19.01 2.15 5.68
C MET A 178 -18.32 3.10 4.69
N VAL A 179 -17.04 3.41 4.87
CA VAL A 179 -16.27 4.23 3.93
C VAL A 179 -16.09 3.47 2.63
N MET A 180 -15.59 2.24 2.69
CA MET A 180 -15.36 1.40 1.51
C MET A 180 -16.64 1.14 0.71
N SER A 181 -17.79 0.86 1.38
CA SER A 181 -19.08 0.61 0.71
C SER A 181 -19.67 1.84 0.01
N LYS A 182 -19.21 3.05 0.34
CA LYS A 182 -19.60 4.28 -0.36
C LYS A 182 -18.71 4.57 -1.57
N LEU A 183 -17.46 4.13 -1.54
CA LEU A 183 -16.46 4.45 -2.53
C LEU A 183 -16.33 3.38 -3.61
N PHE A 184 -16.45 2.10 -3.26
CA PHE A 184 -16.56 0.99 -4.22
C PHE A 184 -18.00 0.77 -4.65
N ASP A 185 -18.20 0.29 -5.88
CA ASP A 185 -19.53 -0.08 -6.39
C ASP A 185 -19.91 -1.50 -5.92
N GLU A 186 -18.91 -2.36 -5.76
CA GLU A 186 -19.05 -3.71 -5.21
C GLU A 186 -17.85 -3.99 -4.32
N LEU A 187 -18.09 -4.65 -3.19
CA LEU A 187 -17.04 -5.18 -2.32
C LEU A 187 -17.52 -6.46 -1.64
N ASP A 188 -16.58 -7.36 -1.37
CA ASP A 188 -16.83 -8.60 -0.64
C ASP A 188 -15.63 -8.92 0.26
N ILE A 189 -15.90 -9.61 1.38
CA ILE A 189 -14.88 -10.16 2.28
C ILE A 189 -15.22 -11.61 2.53
N ASP A 190 -14.41 -12.50 1.96
CA ASP A 190 -14.50 -13.94 2.16
C ASP A 190 -13.52 -14.38 3.25
N ILE A 191 -14.04 -14.94 4.33
CA ILE A 191 -13.26 -15.53 5.42
C ILE A 191 -13.23 -17.03 5.24
N LYS A 192 -12.05 -17.57 4.92
CA LYS A 192 -11.80 -19.00 4.75
C LYS A 192 -11.22 -19.58 6.02
N ASP A 193 -12.07 -19.95 6.96
CA ASP A 193 -11.68 -20.41 8.29
C ASP A 193 -10.70 -21.60 8.23
N ALA A 194 -10.95 -22.57 7.33
CA ALA A 194 -10.09 -23.75 7.19
C ALA A 194 -8.65 -23.40 6.73
N GLU A 195 -8.46 -22.25 6.09
CA GLU A 195 -7.17 -21.78 5.57
C GLU A 195 -6.58 -20.66 6.44
N ASN A 196 -7.31 -20.17 7.44
CA ASN A 196 -6.98 -18.95 8.19
C ASN A 196 -6.67 -17.77 7.27
N LEU A 197 -7.49 -17.56 6.25
CA LEU A 197 -7.29 -16.60 5.19
C LEU A 197 -8.49 -15.66 5.05
N ALA A 198 -8.24 -14.36 5.00
CA ALA A 198 -9.20 -13.36 4.56
C ALA A 198 -8.89 -12.92 3.13
N VAL A 199 -9.91 -12.81 2.30
CA VAL A 199 -9.84 -12.32 0.93
C VAL A 199 -10.80 -11.14 0.78
N PHE A 200 -10.27 -9.94 0.68
CA PHE A 200 -11.03 -8.75 0.33
C PHE A 200 -11.00 -8.57 -1.18
N THR A 201 -12.16 -8.38 -1.80
CA THR A 201 -12.29 -8.04 -3.22
C THR A 201 -13.19 -6.84 -3.40
N ALA A 202 -12.83 -5.94 -4.31
CA ALA A 202 -13.67 -4.78 -4.61
C ALA A 202 -13.57 -4.37 -6.08
N ARG A 203 -14.63 -3.69 -6.56
CA ARG A 203 -14.74 -3.15 -7.91
C ARG A 203 -15.26 -1.72 -7.90
N LYS A 204 -14.71 -0.90 -8.80
CA LYS A 204 -15.16 0.47 -9.07
C LYS A 204 -15.21 0.73 -10.57
N ARG A 205 -16.32 1.25 -11.08
CA ARG A 205 -16.40 1.78 -12.43
C ARG A 205 -15.59 3.08 -12.51
N VAL A 206 -14.62 3.15 -13.41
CA VAL A 206 -13.65 4.26 -13.52
C VAL A 206 -13.57 4.87 -14.92
N GLY A 207 -14.29 4.31 -15.90
CA GLY A 207 -14.37 4.76 -17.27
C GLY A 207 -15.78 4.78 -17.82
#